data_2843b2af3dda503bb1466412a5f9accf
#
_entry.id   2843b2af3dda503bb1466412a5f9accf
#
_cell.length_a   1.000
_cell.length_b   1.000
_cell.length_c   1.000
_cell.angle_alpha   90.00
_cell.angle_beta   90.00
_cell.angle_gamma   90.00
#
_symmetry.space_group_name_H-M   'P 1'
#
loop_
_entity.id
_entity.type
_entity.pdbx_description
1 polymer ?
#
loop_
_entity_poly.entity_id
_entity_poly.type
_entity_poly.pdbx_seq_one_letter_code
_entity_poly.pdbx_strand_id
1 'polypeptide(L)'
;LNREDPGSWNLRSEVKGRLLSFGMQPPASDLDGTFCQNGQLYLKLGSNTLAIMPLESIKLRGEHNIHNVLAACVIAAALEIPLEVMRSCVERFSGVPHRLEFVREWRGSQWYNDSIATAPERAMAAVHSFQEPLILLLGGRDKNLPWQDLAELVHRRVKHVIVFGESASKILAALGDVQPGETLQSIQHCGALQEAVQAAAKLARGGDVILL
;
A
#
# COMPACT_ATOMS: atom_id res chain seq x y z
N LEU A 1 -0.88 7.50 -18.74
CA LEU A 1 -2.16 6.99 -18.24
C LEU A 1 -2.00 5.59 -17.65
N ASN A 2 -2.77 5.26 -16.62
CA ASN A 2 -2.87 3.89 -16.09
C ASN A 2 -3.78 3.07 -17.03
N ARG A 3 -3.24 1.96 -17.61
CA ARG A 3 -4.00 1.08 -18.51
C ARG A 3 -5.04 0.21 -17.82
N GLU A 4 -4.86 -0.03 -16.52
CA GLU A 4 -5.68 -0.93 -15.71
C GLU A 4 -6.73 -0.19 -14.88
N ASP A 5 -6.71 1.14 -14.92
CA ASP A 5 -7.73 1.99 -14.31
C ASP A 5 -8.70 2.51 -15.39
N PRO A 6 -9.95 2.05 -15.42
CA PRO A 6 -10.92 2.45 -16.44
C PRO A 6 -11.14 3.96 -16.52
N GLY A 7 -11.13 4.65 -15.34
CA GLY A 7 -11.30 6.11 -15.30
C GLY A 7 -10.16 6.85 -16.03
N SER A 8 -8.93 6.47 -15.72
CA SER A 8 -7.75 7.01 -16.41
C SER A 8 -7.69 6.60 -17.88
N TRP A 9 -7.94 5.31 -18.18
CA TRP A 9 -7.75 4.79 -19.53
C TRP A 9 -8.79 5.28 -20.54
N ASN A 10 -9.99 5.60 -20.11
CA ASN A 10 -11.02 6.18 -20.96
C ASN A 10 -10.65 7.58 -21.52
N LEU A 11 -9.72 8.28 -20.86
CA LEU A 11 -9.22 9.58 -21.31
C LEU A 11 -8.20 9.48 -22.46
N ARG A 12 -7.79 8.27 -22.88
CA ARG A 12 -6.74 8.08 -23.90
C ARG A 12 -7.06 8.73 -25.25
N SER A 13 -8.34 8.77 -25.64
CA SER A 13 -8.79 9.41 -26.87
C SER A 13 -8.73 10.95 -26.84
N GLU A 14 -8.64 11.53 -25.65
CA GLU A 14 -8.56 12.98 -25.45
C GLU A 14 -7.12 13.49 -25.38
N VAL A 15 -6.14 12.58 -25.32
CA VAL A 15 -4.71 12.94 -25.28
C VAL A 15 -4.29 13.55 -26.61
N LYS A 16 -3.91 14.82 -26.58
CA LYS A 16 -3.45 15.57 -27.78
C LYS A 16 -1.95 15.41 -28.07
N GLY A 17 -1.17 14.93 -27.11
CA GLY A 17 0.27 14.72 -27.21
C GLY A 17 0.63 13.25 -27.34
N ARG A 18 1.89 12.92 -27.04
CA ARG A 18 2.35 11.53 -26.99
C ARG A 18 1.70 10.80 -25.83
N LEU A 19 0.99 9.73 -26.12
CA LEU A 19 0.41 8.86 -25.12
C LEU A 19 1.47 7.88 -24.59
N LEU A 20 1.79 7.98 -23.32
CA LEU A 20 2.57 6.99 -22.59
C LEU A 20 1.70 6.36 -21.50
N SER A 21 1.89 5.08 -21.28
CA SER A 21 1.05 4.31 -20.38
C SER A 21 1.85 3.49 -19.38
N PHE A 22 1.22 3.09 -18.27
CA PHE A 22 1.80 2.17 -17.31
C PHE A 22 0.75 1.18 -16.82
N GLY A 23 1.18 0.04 -16.33
CA GLY A 23 0.34 -1.02 -15.78
C GLY A 23 1.15 -2.29 -15.55
N MET A 24 0.58 -3.28 -14.87
CA MET A 24 1.27 -4.54 -14.57
C MET A 24 1.46 -5.37 -15.83
N GLN A 25 0.51 -5.32 -16.77
CA GLN A 25 0.59 -6.08 -18.01
C GLN A 25 1.34 -5.33 -19.12
N PRO A 26 1.96 -6.02 -20.09
CA PRO A 26 2.54 -5.40 -21.26
C PRO A 26 1.53 -4.54 -22.02
N PRO A 27 1.94 -3.37 -22.56
CA PRO A 27 1.09 -2.57 -23.42
C PRO A 27 0.88 -3.25 -24.79
N ALA A 28 -0.20 -2.90 -25.50
CA ALA A 28 -0.43 -3.31 -26.88
C ALA A 28 0.77 -2.92 -27.79
N SER A 29 0.86 -3.55 -28.96
CA SER A 29 2.02 -3.39 -29.85
C SER A 29 2.27 -1.94 -30.29
N ASP A 30 1.21 -1.17 -30.45
CA ASP A 30 1.19 0.24 -30.86
C ASP A 30 1.34 1.24 -29.72
N LEU A 31 1.42 0.77 -28.46
CA LEU A 31 1.52 1.62 -27.29
C LEU A 31 2.90 1.57 -26.64
N ASP A 32 3.37 2.74 -26.23
CA ASP A 32 4.57 2.90 -25.39
C ASP A 32 4.19 2.90 -23.90
N GLY A 33 5.11 2.43 -23.07
CA GLY A 33 4.90 2.50 -21.62
C GLY A 33 5.72 1.54 -20.80
N THR A 34 5.50 1.59 -19.48
CA THR A 34 6.13 0.71 -18.52
C THR A 34 5.19 -0.43 -18.10
N PHE A 35 5.78 -1.57 -17.76
CA PHE A 35 5.05 -2.76 -17.31
C PHE A 35 5.94 -3.68 -16.47
N CYS A 36 5.30 -4.66 -15.82
CA CYS A 36 5.99 -5.70 -15.07
C CYS A 36 5.73 -7.06 -15.73
N GLN A 37 6.77 -7.85 -15.93
CA GLN A 37 6.65 -9.21 -16.44
C GLN A 37 7.74 -10.10 -15.84
N ASN A 38 7.37 -11.28 -15.36
CA ASN A 38 8.29 -12.26 -14.78
C ASN A 38 9.21 -11.67 -13.68
N GLY A 39 8.65 -10.83 -12.79
CA GLY A 39 9.41 -10.19 -11.71
C GLY A 39 10.39 -9.10 -12.15
N GLN A 40 10.27 -8.60 -13.37
CA GLN A 40 11.12 -7.56 -13.95
C GLN A 40 10.27 -6.40 -14.46
N LEU A 41 10.70 -5.16 -14.21
CA LEU A 41 10.10 -3.95 -14.77
C LEU A 41 10.74 -3.64 -16.13
N TYR A 42 9.89 -3.27 -17.08
CA TYR A 42 10.28 -2.93 -18.44
C TYR A 42 9.76 -1.57 -18.87
N LEU A 43 10.50 -0.96 -19.80
CA LEU A 43 10.08 0.20 -20.59
C LEU A 43 10.03 -0.22 -22.07
N LYS A 44 8.86 -0.07 -22.69
CA LYS A 44 8.65 -0.24 -24.14
C LYS A 44 8.57 1.13 -24.79
N LEU A 45 9.40 1.35 -25.81
CA LEU A 45 9.39 2.54 -26.68
C LEU A 45 9.49 2.09 -28.13
N GLY A 46 8.42 2.22 -28.90
CA GLY A 46 8.29 1.68 -30.24
C GLY A 46 8.50 0.16 -30.28
N SER A 47 9.46 -0.31 -31.06
CA SER A 47 9.85 -1.73 -31.15
C SER A 47 10.80 -2.19 -30.05
N ASN A 48 11.38 -1.26 -29.27
CA ASN A 48 12.38 -1.58 -28.28
C ASN A 48 11.74 -1.81 -26.91
N THR A 49 12.13 -2.90 -26.25
CA THR A 49 11.77 -3.19 -24.85
C THR A 49 13.05 -3.28 -24.03
N LEU A 50 13.17 -2.44 -23.04
CA LEU A 50 14.34 -2.29 -22.20
C LEU A 50 14.01 -2.71 -20.76
N ALA A 51 14.83 -3.56 -20.17
CA ALA A 51 14.71 -3.92 -18.77
C ALA A 51 15.16 -2.74 -17.89
N ILE A 52 14.27 -2.29 -16.99
CA ILE A 52 14.58 -1.23 -16.03
C ILE A 52 15.30 -1.85 -14.83
N MET A 53 14.59 -2.72 -14.07
CA MET A 53 15.12 -3.29 -12.83
C MET A 53 14.25 -4.49 -12.36
N PRO A 54 14.81 -5.40 -11.54
CA PRO A 54 14.03 -6.43 -10.88
C PRO A 54 13.00 -5.83 -9.92
N LEU A 55 11.82 -6.46 -9.84
CA LEU A 55 10.75 -6.05 -8.92
C LEU A 55 11.19 -6.06 -7.45
N GLU A 56 12.02 -7.03 -7.08
CA GLU A 56 12.60 -7.20 -5.74
C GLU A 56 13.50 -6.04 -5.28
N SER A 57 14.00 -5.22 -6.23
CA SER A 57 14.78 -4.02 -5.92
C SER A 57 13.91 -2.88 -5.40
N ILE A 58 12.58 -2.96 -5.54
CA ILE A 58 11.65 -1.97 -5.00
C ILE A 58 11.46 -2.24 -3.50
N LYS A 59 11.91 -1.32 -2.65
CA LYS A 59 11.80 -1.44 -1.19
C LYS A 59 10.39 -1.17 -0.65
N LEU A 60 9.54 -0.56 -1.47
CA LEU A 60 8.19 -0.17 -1.08
C LEU A 60 7.26 -1.38 -1.09
N ARG A 61 6.45 -1.54 -0.05
CA ARG A 61 5.43 -2.59 0.04
C ARG A 61 4.15 -2.20 -0.70
N GLY A 62 3.47 -3.21 -1.23
CA GLY A 62 2.15 -3.10 -1.85
C GLY A 62 2.18 -2.86 -3.36
N GLU A 63 1.25 -3.48 -4.05
CA GLU A 63 1.12 -3.42 -5.51
C GLU A 63 0.93 -1.99 -6.03
N HIS A 64 0.20 -1.15 -5.27
CA HIS A 64 0.04 0.26 -5.61
C HIS A 64 1.37 1.03 -5.71
N ASN A 65 2.39 0.62 -4.96
CA ASN A 65 3.72 1.22 -5.06
C ASN A 65 4.47 0.75 -6.30
N ILE A 66 4.23 -0.47 -6.78
CA ILE A 66 4.75 -0.92 -8.09
C ILE A 66 4.16 -0.05 -9.20
N HIS A 67 2.84 0.21 -9.17
CA HIS A 67 2.20 1.14 -10.11
C HIS A 67 2.79 2.54 -10.03
N ASN A 68 3.09 3.05 -8.83
CA ASN A 68 3.74 4.36 -8.66
C ASN A 68 5.14 4.39 -9.29
N VAL A 69 5.93 3.32 -9.12
CA VAL A 69 7.26 3.21 -9.75
C VAL A 69 7.14 3.14 -11.27
N LEU A 70 6.21 2.34 -11.79
CA LEU A 70 5.96 2.26 -13.24
C LEU A 70 5.55 3.62 -13.81
N ALA A 71 4.67 4.36 -13.10
CA ALA A 71 4.27 5.72 -13.49
C ALA A 71 5.47 6.69 -13.47
N ALA A 72 6.29 6.64 -12.41
CA ALA A 72 7.47 7.50 -12.31
C ALA A 72 8.49 7.20 -13.43
N CYS A 73 8.74 5.92 -13.73
CA CYS A 73 9.64 5.51 -14.78
C CYS A 73 9.15 5.94 -16.18
N VAL A 74 7.86 5.84 -16.47
CA VAL A 74 7.34 6.27 -17.77
C VAL A 74 7.38 7.80 -17.94
N ILE A 75 7.18 8.55 -16.85
CA ILE A 75 7.35 10.01 -16.86
C ILE A 75 8.82 10.38 -17.06
N ALA A 76 9.73 9.71 -16.36
CA ALA A 76 11.16 9.91 -16.52
C ALA A 76 11.62 9.57 -17.94
N ALA A 77 11.09 8.52 -18.55
CA ALA A 77 11.35 8.17 -19.96
C ALA A 77 10.84 9.23 -20.94
N ALA A 78 9.71 9.87 -20.65
CA ALA A 78 9.21 11.00 -21.45
C ALA A 78 10.15 12.21 -21.43
N LEU A 79 10.93 12.34 -20.37
CA LEU A 79 11.94 13.38 -20.16
C LEU A 79 13.35 12.91 -20.57
N GLU A 80 13.46 11.75 -21.23
CA GLU A 80 14.73 11.16 -21.72
C GLU A 80 15.77 10.92 -20.61
N ILE A 81 15.30 10.69 -19.37
CA ILE A 81 16.18 10.36 -18.25
C ILE A 81 16.77 8.96 -18.47
N PRO A 82 18.10 8.77 -18.32
CA PRO A 82 18.74 7.47 -18.49
C PRO A 82 18.21 6.40 -17.53
N LEU A 83 18.13 5.13 -18.00
CA LEU A 83 17.62 4.00 -17.21
C LEU A 83 18.42 3.78 -15.91
N GLU A 84 19.74 3.98 -15.92
CA GLU A 84 20.60 3.86 -14.75
C GLU A 84 20.21 4.85 -13.66
N VAL A 85 19.81 6.07 -14.04
CA VAL A 85 19.34 7.10 -13.10
C VAL A 85 18.01 6.68 -12.51
N MET A 86 17.06 6.21 -13.35
CA MET A 86 15.77 5.71 -12.87
C MET A 86 15.97 4.58 -11.86
N ARG A 87 16.78 3.56 -12.20
CA ARG A 87 17.11 2.43 -11.32
C ARG A 87 17.69 2.90 -10.00
N SER A 88 18.76 3.70 -10.06
CA SER A 88 19.44 4.21 -8.88
C SER A 88 18.52 5.04 -7.96
N CYS A 89 17.58 5.81 -8.51
CA CYS A 89 16.61 6.56 -7.73
C CYS A 89 15.61 5.63 -7.04
N VAL A 90 15.06 4.64 -7.74
CA VAL A 90 14.09 3.69 -7.17
C VAL A 90 14.74 2.82 -6.08
N GLU A 91 15.95 2.29 -6.31
CA GLU A 91 16.68 1.47 -5.33
C GLU A 91 16.99 2.21 -4.04
N ARG A 92 17.23 3.52 -4.10
CA ARG A 92 17.50 4.37 -2.93
C ARG A 92 16.24 4.89 -2.25
N PHE A 93 15.10 4.87 -2.95
CA PHE A 93 13.87 5.42 -2.40
C PHE A 93 13.25 4.46 -1.38
N SER A 94 13.18 4.88 -0.13
CA SER A 94 12.66 4.11 1.02
C SER A 94 11.23 4.48 1.40
N GLY A 95 10.56 5.32 0.61
CA GLY A 95 9.19 5.76 0.86
C GLY A 95 9.08 7.20 1.35
N VAL A 96 7.84 7.60 1.63
CA VAL A 96 7.49 8.92 2.17
C VAL A 96 7.16 8.72 3.65
N PRO A 97 7.59 9.64 4.55
CA PRO A 97 7.20 9.59 5.95
C PRO A 97 5.70 9.41 6.13
N HIS A 98 5.30 8.58 7.10
CA HIS A 98 3.92 8.27 7.45
C HIS A 98 3.11 7.51 6.37
N ARG A 99 3.76 6.94 5.34
CA ARG A 99 3.11 6.16 4.30
C ARG A 99 3.74 4.78 4.19
N LEU A 100 3.15 3.79 4.84
CA LEU A 100 3.72 2.45 5.05
C LEU A 100 5.21 2.54 5.43
N GLU A 101 5.53 3.55 6.22
CA GLU A 101 6.88 3.83 6.67
C GLU A 101 7.35 2.75 7.64
N PHE A 102 8.42 2.03 7.29
CA PHE A 102 9.06 1.12 8.23
C PHE A 102 9.73 1.92 9.35
N VAL A 103 9.25 1.75 10.57
CA VAL A 103 9.75 2.47 11.74
C VAL A 103 10.91 1.72 12.39
N ARG A 104 10.70 0.44 12.67
CA ARG A 104 11.72 -0.45 13.26
C ARG A 104 11.26 -1.90 13.33
N GLU A 105 12.24 -2.76 13.57
CA GLU A 105 11.99 -4.09 14.14
C GLU A 105 12.18 -4.06 15.65
N TRP A 106 11.29 -4.74 16.38
CA TRP A 106 11.39 -4.87 17.84
C TRP A 106 10.87 -6.24 18.28
N ARG A 107 11.73 -7.00 18.98
CA ARG A 107 11.46 -8.38 19.43
C ARG A 107 10.97 -9.30 18.30
N GLY A 108 11.53 -9.16 17.09
CA GLY A 108 11.17 -9.96 15.91
C GLY A 108 9.85 -9.56 15.25
N SER A 109 9.20 -8.49 15.68
CA SER A 109 8.04 -7.89 15.02
C SER A 109 8.42 -6.61 14.28
N GLN A 110 7.77 -6.35 13.14
CA GLN A 110 8.01 -5.17 12.31
C GLN A 110 6.95 -4.11 12.57
N TRP A 111 7.35 -2.86 12.68
CA TRP A 111 6.48 -1.73 12.98
C TRP A 111 6.42 -0.77 11.82
N TYR A 112 5.21 -0.49 11.36
CA TYR A 112 4.94 0.40 10.24
C TYR A 112 4.01 1.55 10.65
N ASN A 113 4.31 2.73 10.11
CA ASN A 113 3.51 3.94 10.29
C ASN A 113 2.85 4.31 8.95
N ASP A 114 1.52 4.20 8.88
CA ASP A 114 0.70 4.63 7.75
C ASP A 114 -0.33 5.67 8.19
N SER A 115 0.02 6.52 9.15
CA SER A 115 -0.91 7.51 9.75
C SER A 115 -1.46 8.53 8.74
N ILE A 116 -0.92 8.59 7.52
CA ILE A 116 -1.48 9.33 6.40
C ILE A 116 -2.73 8.67 5.80
N ALA A 117 -2.97 7.39 6.08
CA ALA A 117 -4.16 6.64 5.67
C ALA A 117 -5.39 7.06 6.49
N THR A 118 -5.90 8.24 6.21
CA THR A 118 -6.99 8.88 6.97
C THR A 118 -8.40 8.49 6.52
N ALA A 119 -8.54 7.44 5.70
CA ALA A 119 -9.80 6.90 5.21
C ALA A 119 -9.77 5.36 5.24
N PRO A 120 -10.91 4.68 5.50
CA PRO A 120 -11.00 3.22 5.58
C PRO A 120 -10.41 2.51 4.34
N GLU A 121 -10.66 3.01 3.14
CA GLU A 121 -10.17 2.44 1.89
C GLU A 121 -8.62 2.42 1.82
N ARG A 122 -7.98 3.43 2.40
CA ARG A 122 -6.51 3.49 2.49
C ARG A 122 -5.97 2.51 3.51
N ALA A 123 -6.62 2.40 4.67
CA ALA A 123 -6.29 1.39 5.67
C ALA A 123 -6.46 -0.04 5.11
N MET A 124 -7.49 -0.29 4.29
CA MET A 124 -7.67 -1.56 3.58
C MET A 124 -6.51 -1.84 2.63
N ALA A 125 -6.08 -0.86 1.82
CA ALA A 125 -4.94 -0.99 0.93
C ALA A 125 -3.64 -1.30 1.70
N ALA A 126 -3.46 -0.66 2.87
CA ALA A 126 -2.33 -0.94 3.76
C ALA A 126 -2.38 -2.38 4.30
N VAL A 127 -3.53 -2.86 4.78
CA VAL A 127 -3.73 -4.25 5.25
C VAL A 127 -3.39 -5.25 4.14
N HIS A 128 -3.83 -5.00 2.89
CA HIS A 128 -3.52 -5.86 1.74
C HIS A 128 -2.03 -5.87 1.35
N SER A 129 -1.24 -4.90 1.81
CA SER A 129 0.19 -4.82 1.51
C SER A 129 1.05 -5.81 2.33
N PHE A 130 0.42 -6.54 3.26
CA PHE A 130 1.10 -7.49 4.15
C PHE A 130 0.50 -8.88 4.00
N GLN A 131 1.37 -9.90 4.07
CA GLN A 131 0.97 -11.32 4.17
C GLN A 131 1.16 -11.85 5.59
N GLU A 132 1.97 -11.17 6.37
CA GLU A 132 2.28 -11.49 7.77
C GLU A 132 1.04 -11.31 8.66
N PRO A 133 0.99 -11.96 9.85
CA PRO A 133 -0.05 -11.69 10.84
C PRO A 133 -0.01 -10.23 11.28
N LEU A 134 -1.16 -9.55 11.27
CA LEU A 134 -1.27 -8.11 11.52
C LEU A 134 -1.83 -7.81 12.90
N ILE A 135 -1.23 -6.84 13.58
CA ILE A 135 -1.81 -6.09 14.70
C ILE A 135 -2.07 -4.67 14.18
N LEU A 136 -3.35 -4.31 14.08
CA LEU A 136 -3.77 -3.05 13.47
C LEU A 136 -4.17 -2.03 14.54
N LEU A 137 -3.59 -0.84 14.48
CA LEU A 137 -3.97 0.30 15.31
C LEU A 137 -4.88 1.21 14.49
N LEU A 138 -6.14 1.30 14.87
CA LEU A 138 -7.14 2.12 14.19
C LEU A 138 -7.60 3.27 15.08
N GLY A 139 -7.60 4.49 14.55
CA GLY A 139 -8.05 5.61 15.34
C GLY A 139 -7.94 6.94 14.62
N GLY A 140 -8.14 8.01 15.37
CA GLY A 140 -8.03 9.37 14.88
C GLY A 140 -9.31 10.17 15.06
N ARG A 141 -9.46 11.24 14.24
CA ARG A 141 -10.65 12.09 14.25
C ARG A 141 -11.78 11.45 13.48
N ASP A 142 -13.00 11.64 13.99
CA ASP A 142 -14.19 11.20 13.28
C ASP A 142 -14.47 12.10 12.06
N LYS A 143 -14.48 11.46 10.87
CA LYS A 143 -14.81 12.10 9.59
C LYS A 143 -16.12 11.59 9.00
N ASN A 144 -16.93 10.90 9.79
CA ASN A 144 -18.18 10.29 9.37
C ASN A 144 -18.06 9.37 8.15
N LEU A 145 -17.00 8.55 8.12
CA LEU A 145 -16.71 7.62 7.03
C LEU A 145 -17.38 6.26 7.28
N PRO A 146 -17.68 5.49 6.21
CA PRO A 146 -18.17 4.12 6.33
C PRO A 146 -17.05 3.17 6.76
N TRP A 147 -17.27 2.39 7.81
CA TRP A 147 -16.27 1.47 8.38
C TRP A 147 -16.55 -0.01 8.08
N GLN A 148 -17.69 -0.33 7.43
CA GLN A 148 -18.17 -1.70 7.25
C GLN A 148 -17.20 -2.58 6.46
N ASP A 149 -16.76 -2.13 5.30
CA ASP A 149 -15.86 -2.91 4.43
C ASP A 149 -14.50 -3.16 5.10
N LEU A 150 -13.98 -2.15 5.82
CA LEU A 150 -12.76 -2.32 6.60
C LEU A 150 -12.97 -3.29 7.78
N ALA A 151 -14.11 -3.23 8.45
CA ALA A 151 -14.44 -4.14 9.54
C ALA A 151 -14.46 -5.61 9.06
N GLU A 152 -15.10 -5.89 7.93
CA GLU A 152 -15.10 -7.22 7.31
C GLU A 152 -13.67 -7.69 6.96
N LEU A 153 -12.85 -6.80 6.43
CA LEU A 153 -11.45 -7.13 6.12
C LEU A 153 -10.64 -7.42 7.39
N VAL A 154 -10.85 -6.64 8.46
CA VAL A 154 -10.21 -6.84 9.76
C VAL A 154 -10.49 -8.23 10.32
N HIS A 155 -11.75 -8.69 10.30
CA HIS A 155 -12.12 -10.04 10.76
C HIS A 155 -11.39 -11.16 9.98
N ARG A 156 -11.15 -10.96 8.70
CA ARG A 156 -10.53 -11.96 7.82
C ARG A 156 -9.00 -11.95 7.83
N ARG A 157 -8.37 -10.77 8.10
CA ARG A 157 -6.94 -10.58 7.85
C ARG A 157 -6.12 -10.14 9.05
N VAL A 158 -6.75 -9.53 10.05
CA VAL A 158 -6.07 -8.94 11.18
C VAL A 158 -6.16 -9.87 12.39
N LYS A 159 -5.05 -10.08 13.08
CA LYS A 159 -4.96 -10.93 14.27
C LYS A 159 -5.47 -10.22 15.52
N HIS A 160 -5.08 -8.96 15.70
CA HIS A 160 -5.53 -8.11 16.79
C HIS A 160 -5.79 -6.70 16.27
N VAL A 161 -6.85 -6.07 16.74
CA VAL A 161 -7.12 -4.66 16.49
C VAL A 161 -7.16 -3.87 17.78
N ILE A 162 -6.52 -2.70 17.77
CA ILE A 162 -6.48 -1.78 18.90
C ILE A 162 -7.04 -0.47 18.41
N VAL A 163 -8.17 -0.07 18.99
CA VAL A 163 -8.92 1.13 18.60
C VAL A 163 -8.65 2.25 19.60
N PHE A 164 -8.46 3.48 19.10
CA PHE A 164 -8.18 4.64 19.97
C PHE A 164 -8.73 5.94 19.37
N GLY A 165 -8.78 6.98 20.21
CA GLY A 165 -9.15 8.36 19.78
C GLY A 165 -10.65 8.56 19.54
N GLU A 166 -11.00 9.67 18.89
CA GLU A 166 -12.37 10.18 18.75
C GLU A 166 -13.30 9.23 17.95
N SER A 167 -12.77 8.60 16.90
CA SER A 167 -13.53 7.67 16.05
C SER A 167 -13.75 6.28 16.67
N ALA A 168 -13.17 6.01 17.85
CA ALA A 168 -13.15 4.68 18.45
C ALA A 168 -14.54 4.05 18.57
N SER A 169 -15.55 4.77 19.07
CA SER A 169 -16.92 4.25 19.25
C SER A 169 -17.56 3.80 17.93
N LYS A 170 -17.33 4.52 16.83
CA LYS A 170 -17.86 4.15 15.51
C LYS A 170 -17.14 2.94 14.93
N ILE A 171 -15.81 2.89 15.08
CA ILE A 171 -15.00 1.74 14.65
C ILE A 171 -15.42 0.48 15.40
N LEU A 172 -15.56 0.57 16.72
CA LEU A 172 -15.99 -0.56 17.56
C LEU A 172 -17.41 -1.04 17.20
N ALA A 173 -18.33 -0.10 16.94
CA ALA A 173 -19.68 -0.44 16.51
C ALA A 173 -19.71 -1.16 15.14
N ALA A 174 -18.80 -0.79 14.22
CA ALA A 174 -18.68 -1.45 12.92
C ALA A 174 -17.98 -2.82 13.02
N LEU A 175 -16.99 -2.96 13.90
CA LEU A 175 -16.28 -4.22 14.13
C LEU A 175 -17.19 -5.26 14.83
N GLY A 176 -18.06 -4.86 15.75
CA GLY A 176 -18.83 -5.80 16.56
C GLY A 176 -17.95 -6.72 17.41
N ASP A 177 -18.42 -7.94 17.65
CA ASP A 177 -17.72 -8.92 18.48
C ASP A 177 -16.87 -9.88 17.66
N VAL A 178 -15.78 -10.37 18.26
CA VAL A 178 -14.95 -11.44 17.71
C VAL A 178 -15.74 -12.74 17.63
N GLN A 179 -15.75 -13.38 16.47
CA GLN A 179 -16.44 -14.63 16.24
C GLN A 179 -15.49 -15.83 16.27
N PRO A 180 -15.92 -16.99 16.76
CA PRO A 180 -15.13 -18.20 16.71
C PRO A 180 -14.76 -18.61 15.26
N GLY A 181 -13.48 -18.91 15.04
CA GLY A 181 -12.99 -19.38 13.74
C GLY A 181 -12.51 -18.28 12.79
N GLU A 182 -12.61 -17.01 13.17
CA GLU A 182 -12.04 -15.90 12.42
C GLU A 182 -10.55 -15.72 12.68
N THR A 183 -9.89 -14.94 11.82
CA THR A 183 -8.48 -14.55 12.03
C THR A 183 -8.36 -13.58 13.20
N LEU A 184 -9.35 -12.72 13.40
CA LEU A 184 -9.40 -11.77 14.48
C LEU A 184 -9.56 -12.46 15.84
N GLN A 185 -8.59 -12.25 16.73
CA GLN A 185 -8.55 -12.87 18.04
C GLN A 185 -8.93 -11.92 19.19
N SER A 186 -8.70 -10.62 19.03
CA SER A 186 -9.08 -9.63 20.02
C SER A 186 -9.28 -8.24 19.45
N ILE A 187 -10.20 -7.51 20.09
CA ILE A 187 -10.45 -6.09 19.91
C ILE A 187 -10.16 -5.41 21.25
N GLN A 188 -9.31 -4.38 21.26
CA GLN A 188 -8.99 -3.60 22.44
C GLN A 188 -9.28 -2.12 22.21
N HIS A 189 -9.79 -1.43 23.22
CA HIS A 189 -9.98 0.01 23.22
C HIS A 189 -8.98 0.68 24.15
N CYS A 190 -8.30 1.71 23.65
CA CYS A 190 -7.36 2.55 24.38
C CYS A 190 -7.78 4.02 24.27
N GLY A 191 -7.45 4.83 25.27
CA GLY A 191 -7.78 6.26 25.26
C GLY A 191 -6.92 7.06 24.27
N ALA A 192 -5.64 6.70 24.15
CA ALA A 192 -4.67 7.43 23.35
C ALA A 192 -3.76 6.51 22.53
N LEU A 193 -3.11 7.07 21.49
CA LEU A 193 -2.15 6.36 20.64
C LEU A 193 -1.01 5.72 21.46
N GLN A 194 -0.50 6.41 22.47
CA GLN A 194 0.58 5.88 23.30
C GLN A 194 0.19 4.58 24.01
N GLU A 195 -1.04 4.52 24.55
CA GLU A 195 -1.59 3.32 25.18
C GLU A 195 -1.80 2.21 24.15
N ALA A 196 -2.29 2.55 22.94
CA ALA A 196 -2.48 1.60 21.85
C ALA A 196 -1.15 0.98 21.38
N VAL A 197 -0.09 1.77 21.28
CA VAL A 197 1.27 1.28 20.96
C VAL A 197 1.78 0.34 22.06
N GLN A 198 1.56 0.67 23.33
CA GLN A 198 1.96 -0.21 24.46
C GLN A 198 1.16 -1.51 24.48
N ALA A 199 -0.13 -1.47 24.16
CA ALA A 199 -0.97 -2.65 24.06
C ALA A 199 -0.52 -3.55 22.90
N ALA A 200 -0.24 -2.97 21.72
CA ALA A 200 0.32 -3.70 20.57
C ALA A 200 1.65 -4.38 20.94
N ALA A 201 2.54 -3.67 21.64
CA ALA A 201 3.83 -4.21 22.07
C ALA A 201 3.71 -5.42 23.02
N LYS A 202 2.63 -5.52 23.82
CA LYS A 202 2.35 -6.68 24.68
C LYS A 202 1.80 -7.88 23.90
N LEU A 203 1.02 -7.62 22.85
CA LEU A 203 0.41 -8.65 22.00
C LEU A 203 1.38 -9.22 20.97
N ALA A 204 2.30 -8.40 20.47
CA ALA A 204 3.22 -8.72 19.38
C ALA A 204 4.08 -9.95 19.67
N ARG A 205 4.24 -10.80 18.66
CA ARG A 205 5.15 -11.96 18.64
C ARG A 205 6.11 -11.84 17.47
N GLY A 206 7.18 -12.64 17.49
CA GLY A 206 8.08 -12.72 16.34
C GLY A 206 7.32 -13.08 15.05
N GLY A 207 7.56 -12.34 13.97
CA GLY A 207 6.87 -12.48 12.70
C GLY A 207 5.58 -11.64 12.55
N ASP A 208 5.06 -11.04 13.64
CA ASP A 208 3.91 -10.13 13.51
C ASP A 208 4.33 -8.77 12.91
N VAL A 209 3.40 -8.14 12.21
CA VAL A 209 3.50 -6.75 11.76
C VAL A 209 2.53 -5.88 12.55
N ILE A 210 3.03 -4.77 13.08
CA ILE A 210 2.24 -3.73 13.73
C ILE A 210 2.06 -2.58 12.75
N LEU A 211 0.81 -2.25 12.43
CA LEU A 211 0.44 -1.24 11.45
C LEU A 211 -0.44 -0.17 12.11
N LEU A 212 0.00 1.10 11.99
CA LEU A 212 -0.76 2.29 12.39
C LEU A 212 -1.33 2.95 11.14
#